data_16775f0d256fbe9ce1cef0ee62229892
#
_entry.id   16775f0d256fbe9ce1cef0ee62229892
#
_cell.length_a   1.000
_cell.length_b   1.000
_cell.length_c   1.000
_cell.angle_alpha   90.00
_cell.angle_beta   90.00
_cell.angle_gamma   90.00
#
_symmetry.space_group_name_H-M   'P 1'
#
loop_
_entity.id
_entity.type
_entity.pdbx_description
1 polymer ?
#
loop_
_entity_poly.entity_id
_entity_poly.type
_entity_poly.pdbx_seq_one_letter_code
_entity_poly.pdbx_strand_id
1 'polypeptide(L)'
;MGFHPVIILPPAIHQEDSPYQQVRVSENELFRYLILDNTFHAVMWKTAPTALALPYSQVMMGVLPILESPKRGLILGHGGGSLAKWLGKNWPELELDVVEMDPSVVQAAERYFDYTPPPNHHVYVQDARAFLRNNPTRYDVVWVDVFARHLIPFHVTTQEFFEELREHVNPEGAVAVNLASSDAPANVRRAQAVLTTMQLAFTEIVTYGVAGPEWLNTKKGSVNLIFFGGKPVQTMRESRFLDILTRHMSRGRFPTEGLAFFMNQEPVVLAPGDILTDDFSPLDLLQGEG
;
A
#
# COMPACT_ATOMS: atom_id res chain seq x y z
N MET A 1 12.43 -34.01 2.51
CA MET A 1 13.04 -33.09 1.55
C MET A 1 11.92 -32.24 0.98
N GLY A 2 11.75 -31.02 1.50
CA GLY A 2 10.74 -30.09 0.99
C GLY A 2 11.20 -29.52 -0.35
N PHE A 3 10.41 -29.70 -1.39
CA PHE A 3 10.57 -28.97 -2.63
C PHE A 3 10.23 -27.50 -2.34
N HIS A 4 11.24 -26.66 -2.18
CA HIS A 4 11.05 -25.22 -2.32
C HIS A 4 10.86 -24.96 -3.81
N PRO A 5 9.69 -24.46 -4.27
CA PRO A 5 9.57 -24.06 -5.66
C PRO A 5 10.59 -22.97 -5.93
N VAL A 6 11.52 -23.23 -6.85
CA VAL A 6 12.42 -22.19 -7.36
C VAL A 6 11.53 -21.21 -8.11
N ILE A 7 11.37 -20.00 -7.59
CA ILE A 7 10.69 -18.91 -8.31
C ILE A 7 11.61 -18.57 -9.48
N ILE A 8 11.26 -19.02 -10.67
CA ILE A 8 11.92 -18.63 -11.91
C ILE A 8 11.43 -17.21 -12.22
N LEU A 9 12.25 -16.22 -11.89
CA LEU A 9 11.96 -14.84 -12.23
C LEU A 9 11.90 -14.68 -13.77
N PRO A 10 10.95 -13.92 -14.32
CA PRO A 10 10.93 -13.60 -15.74
C PRO A 10 12.24 -12.94 -16.16
N PRO A 11 12.61 -12.99 -17.46
CA PRO A 11 13.81 -12.32 -17.97
C PRO A 11 13.86 -10.85 -17.55
N ALA A 12 15.04 -10.40 -17.11
CA ALA A 12 15.26 -9.00 -16.79
C ALA A 12 15.39 -8.18 -18.08
N ILE A 13 14.67 -7.06 -18.15
CA ILE A 13 14.84 -6.03 -19.20
C ILE A 13 15.65 -4.85 -18.67
N HIS A 14 15.76 -4.73 -17.33
CA HIS A 14 16.61 -3.76 -16.65
C HIS A 14 17.02 -4.30 -15.28
N GLN A 15 18.23 -3.96 -14.84
CA GLN A 15 18.73 -4.24 -13.50
C GLN A 15 19.83 -3.25 -13.14
N GLU A 16 19.76 -2.66 -11.96
CA GLU A 16 20.76 -1.79 -11.39
C GLU A 16 20.80 -1.92 -9.86
N ASP A 17 21.93 -1.58 -9.26
CA ASP A 17 22.07 -1.48 -7.80
C ASP A 17 21.95 0.01 -7.42
N SER A 18 20.90 0.35 -6.66
CA SER A 18 20.76 1.67 -6.05
C SER A 18 21.47 1.73 -4.69
N PRO A 19 21.62 2.90 -4.07
CA PRO A 19 22.12 2.98 -2.69
C PRO A 19 21.27 2.23 -1.65
N TYR A 20 20.04 1.85 -1.99
CA TYR A 20 19.06 1.26 -1.08
C TYR A 20 18.86 -0.24 -1.30
N GLN A 21 18.85 -0.68 -2.57
CA GLN A 21 18.47 -2.03 -2.96
C GLN A 21 18.81 -2.32 -4.42
N GLN A 22 18.74 -3.58 -4.82
CA GLN A 22 18.79 -3.94 -6.23
C GLN A 22 17.41 -3.69 -6.87
N VAL A 23 17.40 -2.85 -7.89
CA VAL A 23 16.20 -2.55 -8.69
C VAL A 23 16.24 -3.36 -9.97
N ARG A 24 15.28 -4.23 -10.17
CA ARG A 24 15.14 -5.07 -11.35
C ARG A 24 13.77 -4.91 -11.98
N VAL A 25 13.72 -4.74 -13.29
CA VAL A 25 12.51 -4.81 -14.09
C VAL A 25 12.55 -6.08 -14.93
N SER A 26 11.51 -6.87 -14.82
CA SER A 26 11.35 -8.12 -15.60
C SER A 26 9.98 -8.13 -16.27
N GLU A 27 9.84 -8.90 -17.34
CA GLU A 27 8.55 -9.04 -18.01
C GLU A 27 8.32 -10.42 -18.60
N ASN A 28 7.06 -10.75 -18.77
CA ASN A 28 6.59 -11.85 -19.62
C ASN A 28 5.63 -11.30 -20.68
N GLU A 29 4.88 -12.17 -21.34
CA GLU A 29 3.94 -11.76 -22.40
C GLU A 29 2.84 -10.82 -21.88
N LEU A 30 2.34 -11.02 -20.65
CA LEU A 30 1.19 -10.33 -20.07
C LEU A 30 1.57 -9.20 -19.11
N PHE A 31 2.64 -9.40 -18.34
CA PHE A 31 2.97 -8.55 -17.20
C PHE A 31 4.36 -7.98 -17.26
N ARG A 32 4.53 -6.82 -16.64
CA ARG A 32 5.81 -6.24 -16.25
C ARG A 32 5.88 -6.17 -14.72
N TYR A 33 7.05 -6.51 -14.17
CA TYR A 33 7.29 -6.67 -12.74
C TYR A 33 8.40 -5.74 -12.29
N LEU A 34 8.17 -5.01 -11.21
CA LEU A 34 9.23 -4.40 -10.41
C LEU A 34 9.63 -5.37 -9.31
N ILE A 35 10.91 -5.69 -9.26
CA ILE A 35 11.49 -6.63 -8.30
C ILE A 35 12.59 -5.88 -7.56
N LEU A 36 12.45 -5.77 -6.24
CA LEU A 36 13.42 -5.15 -5.35
C LEU A 36 13.99 -6.25 -4.45
N ASP A 37 15.33 -6.41 -4.43
CA ASP A 37 16.03 -7.46 -3.66
C ASP A 37 15.37 -8.86 -3.80
N ASN A 38 15.04 -9.28 -5.02
CA ASN A 38 14.36 -10.55 -5.36
C ASN A 38 12.89 -10.68 -4.90
N THR A 39 12.23 -9.58 -4.48
CA THR A 39 10.81 -9.56 -4.10
C THR A 39 9.99 -8.76 -5.11
N PHE A 40 8.81 -9.29 -5.47
CA PHE A 40 7.86 -8.55 -6.30
C PHE A 40 7.25 -7.39 -5.52
N HIS A 41 7.45 -6.17 -6.02
CA HIS A 41 6.90 -4.94 -5.42
C HIS A 41 5.81 -4.29 -6.26
N ALA A 42 5.91 -4.37 -7.59
CA ALA A 42 4.82 -3.92 -8.44
C ALA A 42 4.61 -4.85 -9.63
N VAL A 43 3.38 -4.88 -10.11
CA VAL A 43 2.98 -5.61 -11.30
C VAL A 43 2.10 -4.71 -12.15
N MET A 44 2.35 -4.70 -13.45
CA MET A 44 1.59 -3.95 -14.43
C MET A 44 1.12 -4.86 -15.56
N TRP A 45 -0.17 -4.79 -15.90
CA TRP A 45 -0.68 -5.35 -17.16
C TRP A 45 -0.09 -4.58 -18.35
N LYS A 46 0.58 -5.25 -19.29
CA LYS A 46 1.15 -4.60 -20.49
C LYS A 46 0.07 -4.03 -21.41
N THR A 47 -1.11 -4.65 -21.43
CA THR A 47 -2.27 -4.22 -22.23
C THR A 47 -3.18 -3.21 -21.54
N ALA A 48 -3.02 -3.04 -20.22
CA ALA A 48 -3.83 -2.12 -19.40
C ALA A 48 -2.96 -1.46 -18.31
N PRO A 49 -2.00 -0.58 -18.68
CA PRO A 49 -0.97 -0.08 -17.74
C PRO A 49 -1.50 0.72 -16.55
N THR A 50 -2.71 1.29 -16.69
CA THR A 50 -3.36 2.05 -15.62
C THR A 50 -4.26 1.20 -14.72
N ALA A 51 -4.49 -0.08 -15.04
CA ALA A 51 -5.28 -0.97 -14.19
C ALA A 51 -4.44 -1.43 -12.99
N LEU A 52 -5.09 -1.57 -11.84
CA LEU A 52 -4.48 -2.11 -10.62
C LEU A 52 -4.40 -3.63 -10.75
N ALA A 53 -3.21 -4.17 -10.95
CA ALA A 53 -2.99 -5.60 -11.16
C ALA A 53 -3.00 -6.41 -9.84
N LEU A 54 -2.61 -5.78 -8.72
CA LEU A 54 -2.54 -6.45 -7.42
C LEU A 54 -3.82 -6.23 -6.62
N PRO A 55 -4.45 -7.28 -6.06
CA PRO A 55 -5.72 -7.16 -5.34
C PRO A 55 -5.66 -6.16 -4.18
N TYR A 56 -4.58 -6.13 -3.42
CA TYR A 56 -4.45 -5.21 -2.29
C TYR A 56 -4.56 -3.74 -2.72
N SER A 57 -3.97 -3.37 -3.86
CA SER A 57 -4.02 -2.00 -4.37
C SER A 57 -5.43 -1.58 -4.77
N GLN A 58 -6.24 -2.52 -5.26
CA GLN A 58 -7.65 -2.29 -5.56
C GLN A 58 -8.46 -2.06 -4.27
N VAL A 59 -8.18 -2.85 -3.22
CA VAL A 59 -8.83 -2.72 -1.91
C VAL A 59 -8.45 -1.40 -1.24
N MET A 60 -7.18 -0.96 -1.32
CA MET A 60 -6.75 0.33 -0.79
C MET A 60 -7.53 1.52 -1.38
N MET A 61 -8.07 1.40 -2.60
CA MET A 61 -8.92 2.45 -3.18
C MET A 61 -10.29 2.56 -2.50
N GLY A 62 -10.68 1.60 -1.66
CA GLY A 62 -11.94 1.63 -0.90
C GLY A 62 -12.07 2.82 0.05
N VAL A 63 -10.97 3.47 0.39
CA VAL A 63 -10.95 4.67 1.24
C VAL A 63 -11.51 5.92 0.53
N LEU A 64 -11.38 6.03 -0.79
CA LEU A 64 -11.81 7.23 -1.52
C LEU A 64 -13.32 7.44 -1.57
N PRO A 65 -14.13 6.41 -1.92
CA PRO A 65 -15.58 6.55 -2.05
C PRO A 65 -16.31 6.98 -0.78
N ILE A 66 -15.70 6.81 0.39
CA ILE A 66 -16.29 7.18 1.69
C ILE A 66 -15.97 8.62 2.10
N LEU A 67 -15.11 9.32 1.35
CA LEU A 67 -14.74 10.70 1.60
C LEU A 67 -15.65 11.67 0.84
N GLU A 68 -15.99 12.78 1.46
CA GLU A 68 -16.76 13.84 0.82
C GLU A 68 -15.84 14.77 0.03
N SER A 69 -15.81 14.58 -1.30
CA SER A 69 -15.07 15.44 -2.25
C SER A 69 -13.58 15.63 -1.93
N PRO A 70 -12.78 14.56 -1.81
CA PRO A 70 -11.36 14.66 -1.52
C PRO A 70 -10.64 15.49 -2.60
N LYS A 71 -9.72 16.37 -2.17
CA LYS A 71 -8.96 17.30 -3.02
C LYS A 71 -7.48 17.00 -3.04
N ARG A 72 -6.93 16.53 -1.91
CA ARG A 72 -5.50 16.26 -1.73
C ARG A 72 -5.26 14.85 -1.23
N GLY A 73 -4.41 14.13 -1.95
CA GLY A 73 -3.95 12.81 -1.58
C GLY A 73 -2.43 12.76 -1.40
N LEU A 74 -1.97 11.85 -0.55
CA LEU A 74 -0.56 11.53 -0.37
C LEU A 74 -0.36 10.03 -0.54
N ILE A 75 0.63 9.66 -1.34
CA ILE A 75 1.13 8.28 -1.40
C ILE A 75 2.53 8.25 -0.79
N LEU A 76 2.72 7.47 0.25
CA LEU A 76 4.03 7.10 0.79
C LEU A 76 4.41 5.73 0.22
N GLY A 77 5.45 5.70 -0.63
CA GLY A 77 5.85 4.55 -1.43
C GLY A 77 5.28 4.59 -2.86
N HIS A 78 6.15 4.64 -3.87
CA HIS A 78 5.76 4.79 -5.26
C HIS A 78 5.70 3.47 -6.02
N GLY A 79 6.73 2.63 -5.83
CA GLY A 79 6.90 1.40 -6.59
C GLY A 79 6.83 1.62 -8.10
N GLY A 80 6.03 0.82 -8.81
CA GLY A 80 5.79 0.98 -10.26
C GLY A 80 4.76 2.06 -10.63
N GLY A 81 4.39 2.95 -9.71
CA GLY A 81 3.44 4.03 -9.94
C GLY A 81 1.98 3.58 -10.11
N SER A 82 1.62 2.37 -9.70
CA SER A 82 0.30 1.79 -9.98
C SER A 82 -0.84 2.60 -9.38
N LEU A 83 -0.74 2.98 -8.10
CA LEU A 83 -1.74 3.81 -7.43
C LEU A 83 -1.86 5.19 -8.09
N ALA A 84 -0.72 5.86 -8.31
CA ALA A 84 -0.68 7.19 -8.90
C ALA A 84 -1.26 7.21 -10.33
N LYS A 85 -0.94 6.22 -11.18
CA LYS A 85 -1.53 6.09 -12.53
C LYS A 85 -3.04 5.89 -12.49
N TRP A 86 -3.50 5.00 -11.62
CA TRP A 86 -4.92 4.73 -11.49
C TRP A 86 -5.68 5.97 -11.00
N LEU A 87 -5.13 6.69 -10.00
CA LEU A 87 -5.70 7.92 -9.47
C LEU A 87 -5.73 9.03 -10.53
N GLY A 88 -4.64 9.27 -11.23
CA GLY A 88 -4.60 10.27 -12.28
C GLY A 88 -5.63 10.06 -13.40
N LYS A 89 -5.97 8.79 -13.70
CA LYS A 89 -7.02 8.44 -14.68
C LYS A 89 -8.43 8.58 -14.12
N ASN A 90 -8.69 8.11 -12.90
CA ASN A 90 -10.05 7.91 -12.40
C ASN A 90 -10.49 9.00 -11.40
N TRP A 91 -9.52 9.78 -10.86
CA TRP A 91 -9.72 10.91 -9.96
C TRP A 91 -8.85 12.10 -10.38
N PRO A 92 -9.00 12.59 -11.63
CA PRO A 92 -8.12 13.62 -12.20
C PRO A 92 -8.16 14.97 -11.47
N GLU A 93 -9.16 15.21 -10.63
CA GLU A 93 -9.28 16.39 -9.78
C GLU A 93 -8.50 16.30 -8.47
N LEU A 94 -7.96 15.13 -8.12
CA LEU A 94 -7.19 14.92 -6.90
C LEU A 94 -5.77 15.44 -7.11
N GLU A 95 -5.36 16.43 -6.35
CA GLU A 95 -3.95 16.86 -6.24
C GLU A 95 -3.19 15.80 -5.45
N LEU A 96 -2.10 15.26 -6.00
CA LEU A 96 -1.43 14.10 -5.45
C LEU A 96 0.06 14.36 -5.22
N ASP A 97 0.49 14.22 -3.97
CA ASP A 97 1.89 14.11 -3.61
C ASP A 97 2.27 12.62 -3.51
N VAL A 98 3.42 12.27 -4.09
CA VAL A 98 3.96 10.90 -4.13
C VAL A 98 5.37 10.93 -3.59
N VAL A 99 5.66 10.13 -2.57
CA VAL A 99 6.97 10.10 -1.92
C VAL A 99 7.62 8.74 -2.11
N GLU A 100 8.82 8.73 -2.66
CA GLU A 100 9.64 7.52 -2.86
C GLU A 100 11.08 7.80 -2.43
N MET A 101 11.65 6.92 -1.65
CA MET A 101 13.01 7.12 -1.12
C MET A 101 14.08 6.87 -2.20
N ASP A 102 13.84 5.88 -3.07
CA ASP A 102 14.82 5.42 -4.05
C ASP A 102 14.61 6.08 -5.42
N PRO A 103 15.52 6.96 -5.87
CA PRO A 103 15.42 7.60 -7.19
C PRO A 103 15.43 6.59 -8.34
N SER A 104 16.07 5.42 -8.19
CA SER A 104 16.06 4.36 -9.21
C SER A 104 14.67 3.74 -9.36
N VAL A 105 13.89 3.65 -8.29
CA VAL A 105 12.49 3.20 -8.35
C VAL A 105 11.63 4.21 -9.11
N VAL A 106 11.79 5.51 -8.84
CA VAL A 106 11.08 6.57 -9.59
C VAL A 106 11.41 6.49 -11.09
N GLN A 107 12.70 6.39 -11.42
CA GLN A 107 13.14 6.27 -12.82
C GLN A 107 12.61 4.98 -13.49
N ALA A 108 12.56 3.86 -12.75
CA ALA A 108 11.99 2.62 -13.25
C ALA A 108 10.49 2.76 -13.54
N ALA A 109 9.73 3.44 -12.67
CA ALA A 109 8.31 3.71 -12.89
C ALA A 109 8.08 4.52 -14.18
N GLU A 110 8.87 5.57 -14.41
CA GLU A 110 8.77 6.41 -15.59
C GLU A 110 9.19 5.68 -16.88
N ARG A 111 10.30 4.95 -16.84
CA ARG A 111 10.88 4.32 -18.06
C ARG A 111 10.20 3.02 -18.46
N TYR A 112 9.70 2.26 -17.50
CA TYR A 112 9.25 0.89 -17.73
C TYR A 112 7.80 0.64 -17.34
N PHE A 113 7.17 1.47 -16.47
CA PHE A 113 5.81 1.25 -16.01
C PHE A 113 4.81 2.28 -16.54
N ASP A 114 5.14 2.97 -17.62
CA ASP A 114 4.27 3.94 -18.28
C ASP A 114 3.74 5.03 -17.31
N TYR A 115 4.53 5.38 -16.28
CA TYR A 115 4.20 6.46 -15.37
C TYR A 115 4.71 7.78 -15.95
N THR A 116 3.77 8.66 -16.27
CA THR A 116 4.06 10.06 -16.61
C THR A 116 3.22 10.90 -15.66
N PRO A 117 3.84 11.61 -14.69
CA PRO A 117 3.08 12.39 -13.73
C PRO A 117 2.27 13.48 -14.45
N PRO A 118 0.93 13.54 -14.24
CA PRO A 118 0.14 14.66 -14.71
C PRO A 118 0.48 15.92 -13.92
N PRO A 119 0.09 17.13 -14.38
CA PRO A 119 0.49 18.40 -13.75
C PRO A 119 0.11 18.55 -12.28
N ASN A 120 -0.88 17.83 -11.81
CA ASN A 120 -1.36 17.81 -10.42
C ASN A 120 -0.77 16.66 -9.58
N HIS A 121 0.23 15.94 -10.09
CA HIS A 121 0.99 14.94 -9.33
C HIS A 121 2.43 15.44 -9.10
N HIS A 122 2.86 15.46 -7.85
CA HIS A 122 4.19 15.89 -7.45
C HIS A 122 4.95 14.72 -6.85
N VAL A 123 6.06 14.33 -7.48
CA VAL A 123 6.91 13.22 -6.99
C VAL A 123 8.09 13.79 -6.22
N TYR A 124 8.27 13.33 -4.97
CA TYR A 124 9.35 13.72 -4.08
C TYR A 124 10.26 12.52 -3.81
N VAL A 125 11.55 12.68 -4.13
CA VAL A 125 12.57 11.66 -3.80
C VAL A 125 13.07 11.93 -2.38
N GLN A 126 12.42 11.29 -1.41
CA GLN A 126 12.68 11.52 0.01
C GLN A 126 12.17 10.34 0.84
N ASP A 127 12.75 10.14 2.04
CA ASP A 127 12.17 9.27 3.05
C ASP A 127 10.78 9.74 3.49
N ALA A 128 9.85 8.79 3.64
CA ALA A 128 8.44 9.08 3.93
C ALA A 128 8.25 9.89 5.23
N ARG A 129 8.96 9.53 6.30
CA ARG A 129 8.86 10.20 7.59
C ARG A 129 9.55 11.56 7.58
N ALA A 130 10.69 11.67 6.90
CA ALA A 130 11.35 12.96 6.71
C ALA A 130 10.49 13.92 5.88
N PHE A 131 9.74 13.41 4.89
CA PHE A 131 8.77 14.21 4.14
C PHE A 131 7.67 14.76 5.04
N LEU A 132 7.03 13.93 5.88
CA LEU A 132 6.00 14.38 6.82
C LEU A 132 6.53 15.49 7.74
N ARG A 133 7.71 15.32 8.34
CA ARG A 133 8.30 16.32 9.25
C ARG A 133 8.60 17.67 8.60
N ASN A 134 8.87 17.68 7.30
CA ASN A 134 9.27 18.88 6.59
C ASN A 134 8.13 19.50 5.74
N ASN A 135 6.95 18.87 5.69
CA ASN A 135 5.83 19.31 4.88
C ASN A 135 4.62 19.68 5.77
N PRO A 136 4.16 20.93 5.78
CA PRO A 136 3.01 21.34 6.60
C PRO A 136 1.65 20.98 6.00
N THR A 137 1.62 20.34 4.82
CA THR A 137 0.39 20.05 4.09
C THR A 137 -0.45 19.00 4.81
N ARG A 138 -1.77 19.21 4.83
CA ARG A 138 -2.76 18.20 5.26
C ARG A 138 -3.46 17.60 4.06
N TYR A 139 -3.81 16.33 4.18
CA TYR A 139 -4.39 15.51 3.12
C TYR A 139 -5.77 14.98 3.51
N ASP A 140 -6.64 14.82 2.53
CA ASP A 140 -7.93 14.17 2.72
C ASP A 140 -7.78 12.66 2.75
N VAL A 141 -6.76 12.15 2.06
CA VAL A 141 -6.44 10.73 2.02
C VAL A 141 -4.93 10.50 1.97
N VAL A 142 -4.47 9.52 2.76
CA VAL A 142 -3.07 9.07 2.72
C VAL A 142 -3.03 7.55 2.49
N TRP A 143 -2.25 7.12 1.51
CA TRP A 143 -1.89 5.73 1.29
C TRP A 143 -0.47 5.49 1.77
N VAL A 144 -0.29 4.53 2.67
CA VAL A 144 1.03 4.08 3.16
C VAL A 144 1.29 2.71 2.55
N ASP A 145 2.13 2.67 1.53
CA ASP A 145 2.50 1.46 0.76
C ASP A 145 4.03 1.35 0.64
N VAL A 146 4.72 1.55 1.77
CA VAL A 146 6.18 1.51 1.87
C VAL A 146 6.68 0.13 2.25
N PHE A 147 7.70 -0.33 1.55
CA PHE A 147 8.35 -1.60 1.79
C PHE A 147 9.86 -1.45 1.75
N ALA A 148 10.55 -2.13 2.67
CA ALA A 148 11.97 -2.43 2.59
C ALA A 148 12.12 -3.96 2.54
N ARG A 149 12.67 -4.48 1.44
CA ARG A 149 12.74 -5.93 1.17
C ARG A 149 11.36 -6.58 1.20
N HIS A 150 11.03 -7.32 2.27
CA HIS A 150 9.75 -8.05 2.41
C HIS A 150 8.82 -7.45 3.46
N LEU A 151 9.22 -6.36 4.11
CA LEU A 151 8.56 -5.84 5.29
C LEU A 151 8.36 -4.33 5.18
N ILE A 152 7.36 -3.84 5.89
CA ILE A 152 7.24 -2.42 6.16
C ILE A 152 8.42 -1.97 7.03
N PRO A 153 9.14 -0.88 6.70
CA PRO A 153 10.24 -0.39 7.52
C PRO A 153 9.78 -0.03 8.92
N PHE A 154 10.56 -0.39 9.91
CA PHE A 154 10.22 -0.18 11.31
C PHE A 154 9.81 1.28 11.63
N HIS A 155 10.61 2.26 11.18
CA HIS A 155 10.41 3.68 11.49
C HIS A 155 9.09 4.28 10.94
N VAL A 156 8.33 3.53 10.14
CA VAL A 156 6.98 3.88 9.66
C VAL A 156 5.89 2.99 10.25
N THR A 157 6.16 2.35 11.40
CA THR A 157 5.19 1.55 12.16
C THR A 157 5.08 1.93 13.63
N THR A 158 5.85 2.93 14.07
CA THR A 158 5.94 3.38 15.47
C THR A 158 4.80 4.32 15.83
N GLN A 159 4.56 4.47 17.13
CA GLN A 159 3.57 5.41 17.66
C GLN A 159 3.87 6.82 17.14
N GLU A 160 5.13 7.24 17.21
CA GLU A 160 5.56 8.56 16.79
C GLU A 160 5.30 8.80 15.29
N PHE A 161 5.49 7.76 14.46
CA PHE A 161 5.13 7.85 13.04
C PHE A 161 3.62 8.01 12.84
N PHE A 162 2.80 7.23 13.52
CA PHE A 162 1.33 7.34 13.36
C PHE A 162 0.77 8.64 13.93
N GLU A 163 1.38 9.20 14.98
CA GLU A 163 1.07 10.54 15.49
C GLU A 163 1.44 11.61 14.45
N GLU A 164 2.67 11.58 13.91
CA GLU A 164 3.10 12.46 12.81
C GLU A 164 2.16 12.33 11.59
N LEU A 165 1.82 11.10 11.18
CA LEU A 165 0.89 10.84 10.08
C LEU A 165 -0.50 11.45 10.36
N ARG A 166 -1.02 11.30 11.58
CA ARG A 166 -2.33 11.84 11.99
C ARG A 166 -2.39 13.35 11.89
N GLU A 167 -1.30 14.06 12.17
CA GLU A 167 -1.21 15.51 12.02
C GLU A 167 -1.36 15.96 10.57
N HIS A 168 -1.00 15.09 9.60
CA HIS A 168 -1.11 15.36 8.18
C HIS A 168 -2.45 14.91 7.56
N VAL A 169 -3.34 14.31 8.33
CA VAL A 169 -4.67 13.91 7.86
C VAL A 169 -5.71 14.93 8.32
N ASN A 170 -6.53 15.41 7.39
CA ASN A 170 -7.65 16.30 7.71
C ASN A 170 -8.62 15.63 8.71
N PRO A 171 -9.41 16.40 9.50
CA PRO A 171 -10.33 15.82 10.48
C PRO A 171 -11.32 14.80 9.90
N GLU A 172 -11.81 15.04 8.70
CA GLU A 172 -12.70 14.13 7.94
C GLU A 172 -11.95 13.33 6.88
N GLY A 173 -10.62 13.27 7.00
CA GLY A 173 -9.77 12.47 6.12
C GLY A 173 -9.57 11.04 6.62
N ALA A 174 -8.93 10.23 5.80
CA ALA A 174 -8.66 8.84 6.13
C ALA A 174 -7.30 8.37 5.60
N VAL A 175 -6.80 7.27 6.16
CA VAL A 175 -5.58 6.60 5.72
C VAL A 175 -5.88 5.15 5.30
N ALA A 176 -5.07 4.63 4.38
CA ALA A 176 -5.02 3.21 4.04
C ALA A 176 -3.56 2.75 4.15
N VAL A 177 -3.27 1.85 5.08
CA VAL A 177 -1.92 1.33 5.36
C VAL A 177 -1.84 -0.11 4.90
N ASN A 178 -0.89 -0.44 4.03
CA ASN A 178 -0.63 -1.80 3.56
C ASN A 178 0.48 -2.45 4.39
N LEU A 179 0.20 -3.62 4.93
CA LEU A 179 1.15 -4.47 5.65
C LEU A 179 1.19 -5.86 5.00
N ALA A 180 2.32 -6.24 4.42
CA ALA A 180 2.56 -7.63 4.02
C ALA A 180 2.64 -8.52 5.26
N SER A 181 1.89 -9.62 5.26
CA SER A 181 1.75 -10.53 6.39
C SER A 181 1.55 -11.98 5.93
N SER A 182 1.38 -12.89 6.85
CA SER A 182 1.01 -14.29 6.60
C SER A 182 0.42 -14.89 7.89
N ASP A 183 0.02 -16.17 7.80
CA ASP A 183 -0.45 -16.96 8.95
C ASP A 183 0.67 -17.41 9.90
N ALA A 184 1.94 -17.10 9.59
CA ALA A 184 3.06 -17.39 10.49
C ALA A 184 2.93 -16.60 11.80
N PRO A 185 3.16 -17.23 12.98
CA PRO A 185 2.96 -16.59 14.28
C PRO A 185 3.69 -15.24 14.44
N ALA A 186 4.91 -15.11 13.92
CA ALA A 186 5.68 -13.86 13.96
C ALA A 186 5.00 -12.73 13.16
N ASN A 187 4.48 -13.04 11.96
CA ASN A 187 3.77 -12.08 11.13
C ASN A 187 2.42 -11.67 11.72
N VAL A 188 1.71 -12.61 12.37
CA VAL A 188 0.48 -12.30 13.10
C VAL A 188 0.78 -11.35 14.27
N ARG A 189 1.81 -11.63 15.08
CA ARG A 189 2.22 -10.72 16.20
C ARG A 189 2.58 -9.34 15.68
N ARG A 190 3.30 -9.26 14.56
CA ARG A 190 3.63 -7.97 13.91
C ARG A 190 2.39 -7.21 13.50
N ALA A 191 1.43 -7.87 12.87
CA ALA A 191 0.19 -7.24 12.46
C ALA A 191 -0.63 -6.72 13.66
N GLN A 192 -0.66 -7.48 14.75
CA GLN A 192 -1.29 -7.09 16.01
C GLN A 192 -0.60 -5.85 16.61
N ALA A 193 0.74 -5.83 16.64
CA ALA A 193 1.50 -4.71 17.14
C ALA A 193 1.28 -3.43 16.31
N VAL A 194 1.36 -3.53 14.96
CA VAL A 194 1.09 -2.39 14.07
C VAL A 194 -0.34 -1.85 14.27
N LEU A 195 -1.36 -2.73 14.33
CA LEU A 195 -2.73 -2.31 14.58
C LEU A 195 -2.88 -1.60 15.93
N THR A 196 -2.35 -2.20 17.01
CA THR A 196 -2.43 -1.62 18.36
C THR A 196 -1.76 -0.26 18.43
N THR A 197 -0.60 -0.12 17.79
CA THR A 197 0.14 1.15 17.73
C THR A 197 -0.64 2.20 16.93
N MET A 198 -1.20 1.82 15.77
CA MET A 198 -2.01 2.73 14.95
C MET A 198 -3.29 3.21 15.68
N GLN A 199 -3.87 2.38 16.56
CA GLN A 199 -5.06 2.72 17.37
C GLN A 199 -4.80 3.87 18.36
N LEU A 200 -3.56 4.18 18.70
CA LEU A 200 -3.22 5.34 19.53
C LEU A 200 -3.45 6.68 18.81
N ALA A 201 -3.28 6.69 17.48
CA ALA A 201 -3.43 7.89 16.64
C ALA A 201 -4.79 7.96 15.93
N PHE A 202 -5.39 6.81 15.60
CA PHE A 202 -6.63 6.70 14.85
C PHE A 202 -7.66 5.89 15.65
N THR A 203 -8.70 6.56 16.16
CA THR A 203 -9.74 5.92 16.99
C THR A 203 -10.62 4.92 16.25
N GLU A 204 -10.82 5.16 14.95
CA GLU A 204 -11.61 4.28 14.08
C GLU A 204 -10.66 3.58 13.09
N ILE A 205 -10.63 2.25 13.18
CA ILE A 205 -9.84 1.42 12.26
C ILE A 205 -10.69 0.23 11.79
N VAL A 206 -10.63 -0.04 10.49
CA VAL A 206 -11.20 -1.23 9.85
C VAL A 206 -10.09 -1.95 9.11
N THR A 207 -9.98 -3.26 9.27
CA THR A 207 -8.92 -4.08 8.69
C THR A 207 -9.48 -5.13 7.75
N TYR A 208 -8.88 -5.28 6.58
CA TYR A 208 -9.18 -6.36 5.64
C TYR A 208 -7.92 -7.16 5.32
N GLY A 209 -8.08 -8.49 5.22
CA GLY A 209 -7.04 -9.40 4.75
C GLY A 209 -7.22 -9.69 3.27
N VAL A 210 -6.21 -9.42 2.44
CA VAL A 210 -6.26 -9.56 0.99
C VAL A 210 -5.23 -10.60 0.55
N ALA A 211 -5.69 -11.75 0.06
CA ALA A 211 -4.81 -12.76 -0.50
C ALA A 211 -4.15 -12.25 -1.80
N GLY A 212 -2.88 -12.61 -1.98
CA GLY A 212 -2.19 -12.36 -3.24
C GLY A 212 -2.76 -13.20 -4.39
N PRO A 213 -2.57 -12.78 -5.65
CA PRO A 213 -3.03 -13.54 -6.79
C PRO A 213 -2.23 -14.85 -6.93
N GLU A 214 -2.92 -15.96 -7.21
CA GLU A 214 -2.30 -17.31 -7.34
C GLU A 214 -1.16 -17.34 -8.38
N TRP A 215 -1.28 -16.58 -9.46
CA TRP A 215 -0.28 -16.53 -10.53
C TRP A 215 1.05 -15.84 -10.12
N LEU A 216 1.11 -15.17 -8.99
CA LEU A 216 2.37 -14.63 -8.42
C LEU A 216 3.14 -15.67 -7.61
N ASN A 217 2.68 -16.92 -7.52
CA ASN A 217 3.28 -17.95 -6.66
C ASN A 217 3.56 -17.44 -5.24
N THR A 218 2.63 -16.66 -4.69
CA THR A 218 2.72 -16.20 -3.31
C THR A 218 2.75 -17.40 -2.38
N LYS A 219 3.58 -17.34 -1.34
CA LYS A 219 3.63 -18.42 -0.33
C LYS A 219 2.22 -18.64 0.21
N LYS A 220 1.83 -19.92 0.39
CA LYS A 220 0.55 -20.28 1.00
C LYS A 220 0.40 -19.53 2.33
N GLY A 221 -0.74 -18.89 2.55
CA GLY A 221 -1.00 -18.07 3.75
C GLY A 221 -0.48 -16.63 3.67
N SER A 222 0.19 -16.20 2.58
CA SER A 222 0.57 -14.81 2.41
C SER A 222 -0.64 -13.94 2.14
N VAL A 223 -0.75 -12.83 2.88
CA VAL A 223 -1.82 -11.84 2.75
C VAL A 223 -1.25 -10.43 2.87
N ASN A 224 -1.93 -9.47 2.27
CA ASN A 224 -1.77 -8.07 2.62
C ASN A 224 -2.87 -7.70 3.62
N LEU A 225 -2.51 -7.12 4.75
CA LEU A 225 -3.47 -6.54 5.68
C LEU A 225 -3.58 -5.05 5.36
N ILE A 226 -4.79 -4.61 5.04
CA ILE A 226 -5.08 -3.20 4.77
C ILE A 226 -5.80 -2.62 5.97
N PHE A 227 -5.11 -1.71 6.67
CA PHE A 227 -5.67 -0.97 7.79
C PHE A 227 -6.21 0.37 7.28
N PHE A 228 -7.51 0.56 7.37
CA PHE A 228 -8.15 1.84 7.09
C PHE A 228 -8.35 2.58 8.41
N GLY A 229 -7.82 3.79 8.53
CA GLY A 229 -7.91 4.61 9.74
C GLY A 229 -8.53 5.98 9.49
N GLY A 230 -9.24 6.51 10.49
CA GLY A 230 -9.89 7.81 10.45
C GLY A 230 -11.41 7.74 10.58
N LYS A 231 -12.03 8.84 10.98
CA LYS A 231 -13.48 8.91 11.25
C LYS A 231 -14.37 8.38 10.11
N PRO A 232 -14.12 8.67 8.81
CA PRO A 232 -14.97 8.20 7.73
C PRO A 232 -15.03 6.68 7.57
N VAL A 233 -14.03 5.93 8.07
CA VAL A 233 -13.97 4.47 7.87
C VAL A 233 -15.05 3.69 8.61
N GLN A 234 -15.76 4.31 9.56
CA GLN A 234 -16.98 3.74 10.16
C GLN A 234 -17.99 3.32 9.09
N THR A 235 -18.08 4.10 8.01
CA THR A 235 -18.96 3.80 6.86
C THR A 235 -18.69 2.43 6.26
N MET A 236 -17.46 1.90 6.34
CA MET A 236 -17.12 0.57 5.82
C MET A 236 -17.78 -0.58 6.59
N ARG A 237 -18.31 -0.32 7.79
CA ARG A 237 -19.08 -1.27 8.60
C ARG A 237 -20.59 -1.16 8.39
N GLU A 238 -21.04 -0.18 7.62
CA GLU A 238 -22.46 0.08 7.38
C GLU A 238 -22.95 -0.62 6.11
N SER A 239 -24.22 -1.03 6.09
CA SER A 239 -24.83 -1.66 4.92
C SER A 239 -24.78 -0.79 3.64
N ARG A 240 -24.78 0.54 3.79
CA ARG A 240 -24.69 1.48 2.66
C ARG A 240 -23.30 1.52 2.00
N PHE A 241 -22.27 0.93 2.60
CA PHE A 241 -20.90 0.98 2.03
C PHE A 241 -20.85 0.37 0.63
N LEU A 242 -21.43 -0.80 0.42
CA LEU A 242 -21.47 -1.45 -0.89
C LEU A 242 -22.23 -0.63 -1.95
N ASP A 243 -23.28 0.08 -1.55
CA ASP A 243 -24.02 0.99 -2.43
C ASP A 243 -23.15 2.19 -2.86
N ILE A 244 -22.34 2.70 -1.94
CA ILE A 244 -21.37 3.77 -2.22
C ILE A 244 -20.33 3.28 -3.22
N LEU A 245 -19.72 2.11 -3.00
CA LEU A 245 -18.74 1.53 -3.91
C LEU A 245 -19.34 1.27 -5.31
N THR A 246 -20.55 0.72 -5.37
CA THR A 246 -21.26 0.43 -6.63
C THR A 246 -21.49 1.71 -7.45
N ARG A 247 -21.90 2.81 -6.79
CA ARG A 247 -22.07 4.10 -7.46
C ARG A 247 -20.75 4.66 -8.00
N HIS A 248 -19.67 4.51 -7.25
CA HIS A 248 -18.34 4.96 -7.70
C HIS A 248 -17.81 4.07 -8.83
N MET A 249 -18.00 2.75 -8.76
CA MET A 249 -17.63 1.82 -9.82
C MET A 249 -18.36 2.15 -11.13
N SER A 250 -19.66 2.40 -11.09
CA SER A 250 -20.44 2.75 -12.30
C SER A 250 -19.98 4.05 -12.98
N ARG A 251 -19.22 4.89 -12.28
CA ARG A 251 -18.60 6.12 -12.80
C ARG A 251 -17.13 5.95 -13.16
N GLY A 252 -16.59 4.72 -13.12
CA GLY A 252 -15.17 4.44 -13.31
C GLY A 252 -14.26 4.89 -12.18
N ARG A 253 -14.81 5.23 -11.02
CA ARG A 253 -14.08 5.78 -9.86
C ARG A 253 -13.78 4.73 -8.77
N PHE A 254 -14.05 3.47 -9.04
CA PHE A 254 -13.71 2.35 -8.17
C PHE A 254 -13.45 1.08 -8.99
N PRO A 255 -12.44 0.24 -8.63
CA PRO A 255 -12.13 -0.99 -9.36
C PRO A 255 -13.26 -2.03 -9.21
N THR A 256 -13.63 -2.71 -10.29
CA THR A 256 -14.66 -3.76 -10.30
C THR A 256 -14.30 -4.92 -9.37
N GLU A 257 -13.06 -5.38 -9.45
CA GLU A 257 -12.53 -6.49 -8.63
C GLU A 257 -12.46 -6.08 -7.15
N GLY A 258 -12.18 -4.81 -6.86
CA GLY A 258 -12.25 -4.24 -5.52
C GLY A 258 -13.66 -4.28 -4.94
N LEU A 259 -14.70 -3.98 -5.77
CA LEU A 259 -16.09 -4.13 -5.32
C LEU A 259 -16.41 -5.60 -5.03
N ALA A 260 -16.03 -6.52 -5.93
CA ALA A 260 -16.24 -7.95 -5.73
C ALA A 260 -15.55 -8.46 -4.45
N PHE A 261 -14.37 -7.92 -4.09
CA PHE A 261 -13.71 -8.21 -2.84
C PHE A 261 -14.58 -7.81 -1.64
N PHE A 262 -15.02 -6.55 -1.55
CA PHE A 262 -15.83 -6.07 -0.42
C PHE A 262 -17.20 -6.72 -0.30
N MET A 263 -17.76 -7.23 -1.42
CA MET A 263 -19.02 -8.01 -1.40
C MET A 263 -18.86 -9.39 -0.75
N ASN A 264 -17.64 -9.95 -0.72
CA ASN A 264 -17.38 -11.32 -0.30
C ASN A 264 -16.49 -11.43 0.93
N GLN A 265 -16.00 -10.32 1.47
CA GLN A 265 -15.07 -10.30 2.59
C GLN A 265 -15.59 -9.43 3.73
N GLU A 266 -15.45 -9.94 4.94
CA GLU A 266 -15.72 -9.20 6.17
C GLU A 266 -14.41 -8.63 6.75
N PRO A 267 -14.49 -7.54 7.54
CA PRO A 267 -13.34 -7.03 8.27
C PRO A 267 -12.71 -8.07 9.18
N VAL A 268 -11.39 -8.10 9.21
CA VAL A 268 -10.60 -8.97 10.09
C VAL A 268 -10.50 -8.33 11.47
N VAL A 269 -10.70 -9.12 12.52
CA VAL A 269 -10.47 -8.72 13.91
C VAL A 269 -9.16 -9.35 14.38
N LEU A 270 -8.20 -8.52 14.74
CA LEU A 270 -6.93 -8.94 15.33
C LEU A 270 -6.97 -8.71 16.85
N ALA A 271 -6.36 -9.62 17.60
CA ALA A 271 -6.14 -9.40 19.04
C ALA A 271 -5.13 -8.24 19.25
N PRO A 272 -5.18 -7.56 20.42
CA PRO A 272 -4.19 -6.55 20.75
C PRO A 272 -2.75 -7.12 20.74
N GLY A 273 -1.79 -6.30 20.37
CA GLY A 273 -0.35 -6.59 20.38
C GLY A 273 0.43 -5.54 21.17
N ASP A 274 1.74 -5.60 21.05
CA ASP A 274 2.65 -4.63 21.68
C ASP A 274 2.54 -3.26 20.98
N ILE A 275 2.85 -2.20 21.72
CA ILE A 275 3.02 -0.86 21.16
C ILE A 275 4.45 -0.72 20.64
N LEU A 276 4.59 -0.25 19.41
CA LEU A 276 5.87 0.02 18.77
C LEU A 276 6.22 1.50 18.95
N THR A 277 7.45 1.78 19.42
CA THR A 277 7.94 3.16 19.56
C THR A 277 9.30 3.30 18.87
N ASP A 278 9.75 4.52 18.62
CA ASP A 278 11.07 4.76 18.00
C ASP A 278 12.22 4.12 18.80
N ASP A 279 12.08 4.04 20.11
CA ASP A 279 13.08 3.48 21.03
C ASP A 279 12.91 1.97 21.26
N PHE A 280 11.76 1.38 20.87
CA PHE A 280 11.45 -0.02 21.15
C PHE A 280 10.66 -0.66 20.02
N SER A 281 11.27 -1.64 19.35
CA SER A 281 10.63 -2.49 18.36
C SER A 281 10.88 -3.97 18.65
N PRO A 282 9.87 -4.71 19.10
CA PRO A 282 9.97 -6.16 19.18
C PRO A 282 10.02 -6.81 17.79
N LEU A 283 9.82 -6.05 16.69
CA LEU A 283 9.86 -6.59 15.32
C LEU A 283 11.23 -7.17 14.96
N ASP A 284 12.33 -6.60 15.48
CA ASP A 284 13.68 -7.14 15.27
C ASP A 284 13.87 -8.49 15.95
N LEU A 285 13.18 -8.70 17.07
CA LEU A 285 13.16 -9.98 17.80
C LEU A 285 12.30 -11.03 17.07
N LEU A 286 11.34 -10.60 16.23
CA LEU A 286 10.45 -11.47 15.48
C LEU A 286 11.07 -11.95 14.15
N GLN A 287 12.21 -11.40 13.73
CA GLN A 287 12.93 -11.80 12.51
C GLN A 287 13.86 -13.02 12.72
N GLY A 288 14.15 -13.39 13.98
CA GLY A 288 15.09 -14.45 14.32
C GLY A 288 14.54 -15.89 14.32
N GLU A 289 13.26 -16.08 14.04
CA GLU A 289 12.62 -17.41 13.99
C GLU A 289 12.20 -17.77 12.57
N GLY A 290 13.14 -17.74 11.62
CA GLY A 290 12.94 -18.14 10.24
C GLY A 290 13.65 -19.47 9.90
#